data_10358aa6011f5eb1a99c6aa980f29f3c
#
_entry.id   10358aa6011f5eb1a99c6aa980f29f3c
#
_cell.length_a   1.000
_cell.length_b   1.000
_cell.length_c   1.000
_cell.angle_alpha   90.00
_cell.angle_beta   90.00
_cell.angle_gamma   90.00
#
_symmetry.space_group_name_H-M   'P 1'
#
loop_
_entity.id
_entity.type
_entity.pdbx_description
1 polymer ?
#
loop_
_entity_poly.entity_id
_entity_poly.type
_entity_poly.pdbx_seq_one_letter_code
_entity_poly.pdbx_strand_id
1 'polypeptide(L)'
;MKKICLILLVSAFTTPLFSQQLAVINFLSPRFETPNFLWIGTTYDFGKIKVNRPVTHEFRFTNSGDAPLVISSVQASCGCTVTDYSRDPIGPGSEGYVKATYNAAKAGVFSKTITVNANAAESVVQLTIKGEVVE
;
A
#
# COMPACT_ATOMS: atom_id res chain seq x y z
N MET A 1 -23.38 3.32 -95.94
CA MET A 1 -22.73 2.09 -95.45
C MET A 1 -22.17 2.29 -94.07
N LYS A 2 -22.65 1.59 -93.29
CA LYS A 2 -22.75 1.50 -91.84
C LYS A 2 -21.39 1.30 -91.25
N LYS A 3 -21.03 2.13 -90.28
CA LYS A 3 -20.02 1.78 -89.31
C LYS A 3 -20.55 2.06 -87.91
N ILE A 4 -20.84 0.96 -87.21
CA ILE A 4 -21.32 1.00 -85.88
C ILE A 4 -20.07 1.19 -84.97
N CYS A 5 -20.06 2.30 -84.27
CA CYS A 5 -19.07 2.52 -83.23
C CYS A 5 -19.61 1.91 -81.91
N LEU A 6 -18.99 0.83 -81.50
CA LEU A 6 -19.23 0.21 -80.23
C LEU A 6 -18.46 0.98 -79.18
N ILE A 7 -19.19 1.79 -78.40
CA ILE A 7 -18.58 2.45 -77.24
C ILE A 7 -18.68 1.49 -76.05
N LEU A 8 -17.58 0.90 -75.70
CA LEU A 8 -17.44 0.15 -74.46
C LEU A 8 -17.30 1.16 -73.30
N LEU A 9 -18.40 1.31 -72.59
CA LEU A 9 -18.40 2.00 -71.30
C LEU A 9 -17.80 1.05 -70.25
N VAL A 10 -16.51 1.27 -70.00
CA VAL A 10 -15.87 0.68 -68.81
C VAL A 10 -16.24 1.54 -67.61
N SER A 11 -17.25 1.15 -66.89
CA SER A 11 -17.57 1.70 -65.59
C SER A 11 -16.56 1.22 -64.58
N ALA A 12 -15.57 2.06 -64.28
CA ALA A 12 -14.66 1.84 -63.17
C ALA A 12 -15.46 1.96 -61.87
N PHE A 13 -15.77 0.82 -61.28
CA PHE A 13 -16.29 0.77 -59.93
C PHE A 13 -15.10 1.08 -58.99
N THR A 14 -14.94 2.34 -58.63
CA THR A 14 -14.10 2.73 -57.53
C THR A 14 -14.83 2.44 -56.23
N THR A 15 -14.58 1.29 -55.65
CA THR A 15 -15.01 1.00 -54.28
C THR A 15 -14.19 1.87 -53.34
N PRO A 16 -14.80 2.72 -52.52
CA PRO A 16 -14.05 3.36 -51.45
C PRO A 16 -13.66 2.28 -50.46
N LEU A 17 -12.36 2.03 -50.33
CA LEU A 17 -11.80 1.32 -49.20
C LEU A 17 -12.12 2.13 -47.94
N PHE A 18 -13.23 1.78 -47.34
CA PHE A 18 -13.55 2.25 -46.00
C PHE A 18 -12.48 1.61 -45.08
N SER A 19 -11.40 2.32 -44.87
CA SER A 19 -10.46 1.99 -43.85
C SER A 19 -11.22 2.03 -42.52
N GLN A 20 -11.70 0.90 -42.07
CA GLN A 20 -12.18 0.74 -40.71
C GLN A 20 -10.96 0.88 -39.80
N GLN A 21 -10.69 2.11 -39.41
CA GLN A 21 -9.83 2.42 -38.34
C GLN A 21 -10.51 1.86 -37.08
N LEU A 22 -10.17 0.64 -36.74
CA LEU A 22 -10.47 0.11 -35.42
C LEU A 22 -9.83 1.06 -34.41
N ALA A 23 -10.64 1.98 -33.91
CA ALA A 23 -10.27 2.70 -32.71
C ALA A 23 -10.12 1.64 -31.62
N VAL A 24 -8.88 1.28 -31.32
CA VAL A 24 -8.54 0.53 -30.12
C VAL A 24 -8.91 1.49 -28.99
N ILE A 25 -10.14 1.38 -28.53
CA ILE A 25 -10.54 1.98 -27.27
C ILE A 25 -9.71 1.22 -26.24
N ASN A 26 -8.54 1.75 -25.92
CA ASN A 26 -7.86 1.38 -24.70
C ASN A 26 -8.84 1.71 -23.57
N PHE A 27 -9.62 0.73 -23.17
CA PHE A 27 -10.21 0.76 -21.86
C PHE A 27 -9.03 0.75 -20.90
N LEU A 28 -8.54 1.94 -20.57
CA LEU A 28 -7.84 2.15 -19.32
C LEU A 28 -8.84 1.75 -18.25
N SER A 29 -8.80 0.46 -17.89
CA SER A 29 -9.47 0.02 -16.68
C SER A 29 -8.98 0.96 -15.59
N PRO A 30 -9.86 1.59 -14.81
CA PRO A 30 -9.39 2.41 -13.69
C PRO A 30 -8.52 1.51 -12.83
N ARG A 31 -7.23 1.74 -12.89
CA ARG A 31 -6.28 1.06 -12.02
C ARG A 31 -6.53 1.65 -10.65
N PHE A 32 -7.20 0.90 -9.81
CA PHE A 32 -7.32 1.26 -8.40
C PHE A 32 -5.92 1.17 -7.81
N GLU A 33 -5.27 2.33 -7.75
CA GLU A 33 -4.00 2.45 -7.06
C GLU A 33 -4.27 2.24 -5.57
N THR A 34 -3.63 1.24 -4.99
CA THR A 34 -3.85 0.85 -3.60
C THR A 34 -2.52 0.84 -2.88
N PRO A 35 -2.37 1.61 -1.79
CA PRO A 35 -1.21 1.50 -0.93
C PRO A 35 -1.21 0.17 -0.19
N ASN A 36 -0.04 -0.37 0.11
CA ASN A 36 0.10 -1.63 0.80
C ASN A 36 1.30 -1.65 1.73
N PHE A 37 1.13 -2.23 2.91
CA PHE A 37 2.22 -2.45 3.86
C PHE A 37 3.02 -3.70 3.52
N LEU A 38 4.32 -3.56 3.49
CA LEU A 38 5.27 -4.66 3.57
C LEU A 38 6.10 -4.48 4.83
N TRP A 39 5.73 -5.17 5.91
CA TRP A 39 6.38 -5.10 7.19
C TRP A 39 7.65 -5.96 7.22
N ILE A 40 8.71 -5.46 7.85
CA ILE A 40 9.91 -6.25 8.16
C ILE A 40 9.59 -7.27 9.26
N GLY A 41 8.70 -6.89 10.18
CA GLY A 41 8.15 -7.75 11.22
C GLY A 41 7.03 -7.02 11.95
N THR A 42 6.09 -7.77 12.50
CA THR A 42 4.92 -7.24 13.22
C THR A 42 4.92 -7.60 14.70
N THR A 43 5.88 -8.38 15.14
CA THR A 43 6.07 -8.76 16.54
C THR A 43 7.52 -8.56 16.93
N TYR A 44 7.75 -7.95 18.08
CA TYR A 44 9.08 -7.79 18.65
C TYR A 44 9.12 -8.23 20.11
N ASP A 45 10.08 -9.08 20.42
CA ASP A 45 10.36 -9.57 21.78
C ASP A 45 11.60 -8.87 22.34
N PHE A 46 11.41 -8.05 23.37
CA PHE A 46 12.52 -7.39 24.06
C PHE A 46 13.35 -8.34 24.93
N GLY A 47 12.85 -9.56 25.19
CA GLY A 47 13.45 -10.45 26.16
C GLY A 47 13.30 -9.92 27.59
N LYS A 48 14.32 -10.13 28.41
CA LYS A 48 14.36 -9.60 29.78
C LYS A 48 14.84 -8.16 29.80
N ILE A 49 14.05 -7.29 30.38
CA ILE A 49 14.33 -5.87 30.54
C ILE A 49 14.22 -5.45 32.01
N LYS A 50 14.91 -4.40 32.40
CA LYS A 50 14.90 -3.90 33.77
C LYS A 50 13.64 -3.07 34.06
N VAL A 51 13.12 -3.23 35.28
CA VAL A 51 12.02 -2.40 35.78
C VAL A 51 12.41 -0.92 35.77
N ASN A 52 11.44 -0.06 35.44
CA ASN A 52 11.60 1.38 35.29
C ASN A 52 12.64 1.85 34.24
N ARG A 53 13.02 0.96 33.32
CA ARG A 53 13.81 1.32 32.15
C ARG A 53 12.98 1.16 30.89
N PRO A 54 12.44 2.25 30.34
CA PRO A 54 11.66 2.21 29.12
C PRO A 54 12.46 1.64 27.94
N VAL A 55 11.78 0.87 27.10
CA VAL A 55 12.36 0.26 25.89
C VAL A 55 11.54 0.65 24.68
N THR A 56 12.22 0.88 23.57
CA THR A 56 11.61 1.31 22.32
C THR A 56 11.95 0.36 21.20
N HIS A 57 10.95 0.03 20.40
CA HIS A 57 11.15 -0.66 19.12
C HIS A 57 10.49 0.13 17.99
N GLU A 58 11.16 0.17 16.87
CA GLU A 58 10.68 0.79 15.64
C GLU A 58 10.33 -0.29 14.63
N PHE A 59 9.03 -0.45 14.38
CA PHE A 59 8.54 -1.31 13.31
C PHE A 59 8.66 -0.58 11.99
N ARG A 60 9.42 -1.13 11.07
CA ARG A 60 9.61 -0.56 9.74
C ARG A 60 8.80 -1.29 8.70
N PHE A 61 8.31 -0.54 7.73
CA PHE A 61 7.60 -1.08 6.59
C PHE A 61 7.97 -0.32 5.32
N THR A 62 7.76 -0.96 4.20
CA THR A 62 7.82 -0.34 2.87
C THR A 62 6.40 -0.28 2.30
N ASN A 63 6.06 0.82 1.65
CA ASN A 63 4.85 0.86 0.84
C ASN A 63 5.09 0.08 -0.45
N SER A 64 4.61 -1.15 -0.50
CA SER A 64 4.72 -2.03 -1.68
C SER A 64 3.58 -1.85 -2.68
N GLY A 65 2.66 -0.93 -2.40
CA GLY A 65 1.58 -0.56 -3.29
C GLY A 65 1.99 0.46 -4.34
N ASP A 66 1.02 0.95 -5.09
CA ASP A 66 1.21 1.91 -6.18
C ASP A 66 0.53 3.27 -5.93
N ALA A 67 0.06 3.51 -4.70
CA ALA A 67 -0.46 4.80 -4.25
C ALA A 67 0.17 5.21 -2.92
N PRO A 68 0.16 6.51 -2.55
CA PRO A 68 0.66 6.98 -1.27
C PRO A 68 -0.07 6.33 -0.09
N LEU A 69 0.69 5.84 0.89
CA LEU A 69 0.18 5.25 2.12
C LEU A 69 0.15 6.31 3.22
N VAL A 70 -1.01 6.47 3.84
CA VAL A 70 -1.23 7.42 4.93
C VAL A 70 -1.71 6.67 6.17
N ILE A 71 -0.96 6.78 7.26
CA ILE A 71 -1.37 6.27 8.57
C ILE A 71 -2.31 7.31 9.20
N SER A 72 -3.53 6.91 9.51
CA SER A 72 -4.53 7.79 10.11
C SER A 72 -4.46 7.82 11.63
N SER A 73 -4.15 6.69 12.26
CA SER A 73 -3.99 6.60 13.71
C SER A 73 -3.17 5.39 14.12
N VAL A 74 -2.55 5.50 15.28
CA VAL A 74 -1.84 4.40 15.95
C VAL A 74 -2.21 4.43 17.41
N GLN A 75 -2.73 3.32 17.94
CA GLN A 75 -3.19 3.21 19.31
C GLN A 75 -2.59 1.99 19.99
N ALA A 76 -2.07 2.18 21.20
CA ALA A 76 -1.62 1.08 22.04
C ALA A 76 -2.77 0.53 22.89
N SER A 77 -2.69 -0.75 23.26
CA SER A 77 -3.68 -1.43 24.12
C SER A 77 -3.70 -0.95 25.57
N CYS A 78 -2.68 -0.20 25.98
CA CYS A 78 -2.62 0.38 27.34
C CYS A 78 -1.91 1.76 27.32
N GLY A 79 -2.14 2.56 28.38
CA GLY A 79 -1.41 3.81 28.60
C GLY A 79 0.06 3.64 28.98
N CYS A 80 0.54 2.41 29.19
CA CYS A 80 1.93 2.07 29.49
C CYS A 80 2.83 2.02 28.23
N THR A 81 2.24 2.17 27.05
CA THR A 81 2.93 2.18 25.76
C THR A 81 2.63 3.48 25.04
N VAL A 82 3.68 4.21 24.70
CA VAL A 82 3.60 5.44 23.90
C VAL A 82 3.98 5.10 22.47
N THR A 83 3.23 5.64 21.52
CA THR A 83 3.46 5.41 20.09
C THR A 83 3.84 6.68 19.36
N ASP A 84 4.64 6.53 18.32
CA ASP A 84 4.92 7.54 17.32
C ASP A 84 4.97 6.88 15.94
N TYR A 85 4.76 7.62 14.86
CA TYR A 85 4.69 7.06 13.52
C TYR A 85 4.94 8.11 12.44
N SER A 86 5.21 7.65 11.23
CA SER A 86 5.35 8.52 10.06
C SER A 86 4.06 9.28 9.80
N ARG A 87 4.11 10.61 9.89
CA ARG A 87 2.96 11.52 9.73
C ARG A 87 2.71 11.89 8.27
N ASP A 88 3.79 11.97 7.49
CA ASP A 88 3.70 12.32 6.07
C ASP A 88 3.27 11.12 5.23
N PRO A 89 2.61 11.34 4.08
CA PRO A 89 2.32 10.28 3.13
C PRO A 89 3.59 9.55 2.69
N ILE A 90 3.53 8.21 2.67
CA ILE A 90 4.66 7.36 2.27
C ILE A 90 4.41 6.93 0.82
N GLY A 91 5.22 7.42 -0.10
CA GLY A 91 5.12 7.09 -1.53
C GLY A 91 5.40 5.63 -1.83
N PRO A 92 4.99 5.14 -3.01
CA PRO A 92 5.31 3.78 -3.47
C PRO A 92 6.81 3.51 -3.43
N GLY A 93 7.20 2.38 -2.84
CA GLY A 93 8.60 1.98 -2.68
C GLY A 93 9.35 2.69 -1.54
N SER A 94 8.74 3.66 -0.88
CA SER A 94 9.32 4.37 0.26
C SER A 94 9.07 3.65 1.57
N GLU A 95 9.90 3.94 2.58
CA GLU A 95 9.81 3.35 3.91
C GLU A 95 9.11 4.30 4.89
N GLY A 96 8.40 3.70 5.83
CA GLY A 96 7.82 4.36 6.97
C GLY A 96 8.07 3.57 8.26
N TYR A 97 7.62 4.12 9.37
CA TYR A 97 7.80 3.48 10.67
C TYR A 97 6.60 3.68 11.60
N VAL A 98 6.49 2.75 12.53
CA VAL A 98 5.67 2.87 13.75
C VAL A 98 6.57 2.54 14.93
N LYS A 99 6.71 3.47 15.86
CA LYS A 99 7.57 3.34 17.03
C LYS A 99 6.72 3.09 18.26
N ALA A 100 7.11 2.14 19.09
CA ALA A 100 6.44 1.83 20.36
C ALA A 100 7.45 1.85 21.50
N THR A 101 7.12 2.60 22.56
CA THR A 101 7.91 2.71 23.78
C THR A 101 7.10 2.17 24.95
N TYR A 102 7.59 1.11 25.57
CA TYR A 102 7.00 0.51 26.77
C TYR A 102 7.70 1.05 28.02
N ASN A 103 6.95 1.49 29.01
CA ASN A 103 7.49 2.15 30.20
C ASN A 103 8.18 1.21 31.22
N ALA A 104 7.94 -0.09 31.12
CA ALA A 104 8.53 -1.12 32.00
C ALA A 104 8.30 -0.85 33.50
N ALA A 105 7.19 -0.20 33.84
CA ALA A 105 6.95 0.25 35.22
C ALA A 105 6.61 -0.88 36.19
N LYS A 106 6.21 -2.05 35.70
CA LYS A 106 5.78 -3.18 36.49
C LYS A 106 6.53 -4.45 36.10
N ALA A 107 7.08 -5.15 37.12
CA ALA A 107 7.73 -6.44 36.90
C ALA A 107 6.73 -7.50 36.42
N GLY A 108 7.19 -8.41 35.59
CA GLY A 108 6.43 -9.53 35.06
C GLY A 108 6.44 -9.58 33.51
N VAL A 109 5.85 -10.63 32.98
CA VAL A 109 5.68 -10.84 31.54
C VAL A 109 4.68 -9.83 30.98
N PHE A 110 4.99 -9.23 29.84
CA PHE A 110 4.10 -8.32 29.16
C PHE A 110 3.93 -8.70 27.68
N SER A 111 2.76 -8.39 27.16
CA SER A 111 2.46 -8.43 25.73
C SER A 111 1.48 -7.30 25.43
N LYS A 112 1.90 -6.36 24.59
CA LYS A 112 1.11 -5.17 24.24
C LYS A 112 0.87 -5.12 22.74
N THR A 113 -0.35 -4.80 22.37
CA THR A 113 -0.77 -4.67 20.98
C THR A 113 -0.86 -3.20 20.59
N ILE A 114 -0.37 -2.89 19.42
CA ILE A 114 -0.48 -1.57 18.80
C ILE A 114 -1.32 -1.72 17.55
N THR A 115 -2.42 -0.99 17.47
CA THR A 115 -3.32 -0.99 16.32
C THR A 115 -2.99 0.18 15.40
N VAL A 116 -2.66 -0.13 14.16
CA VAL A 116 -2.33 0.84 13.11
C VAL A 116 -3.50 0.91 12.13
N ASN A 117 -4.04 2.09 11.92
CA ASN A 117 -5.07 2.35 10.91
C ASN A 117 -4.48 3.18 9.77
N ALA A 118 -4.74 2.77 8.55
CA ALA A 118 -4.23 3.41 7.34
C ALA A 118 -5.17 3.22 6.16
N ASN A 119 -4.90 3.94 5.08
CA ASN A 119 -5.62 3.82 3.80
C ASN A 119 -5.13 2.64 2.93
N ALA A 120 -4.39 1.70 3.51
CA ALA A 120 -3.82 0.55 2.80
C ALA A 120 -4.87 -0.51 2.47
N ALA A 121 -4.51 -1.48 1.63
CA ALA A 121 -5.34 -2.64 1.30
C ALA A 121 -5.77 -3.39 2.59
N GLU A 122 -4.84 -3.54 3.53
CA GLU A 122 -5.14 -3.93 4.90
C GLU A 122 -5.24 -2.65 5.74
N SER A 123 -6.46 -2.21 6.01
CA SER A 123 -6.73 -0.92 6.65
C SER A 123 -6.40 -0.89 8.15
N VAL A 124 -6.34 -2.06 8.79
CA VAL A 124 -6.02 -2.22 10.20
C VAL A 124 -4.95 -3.29 10.36
N VAL A 125 -3.82 -2.92 10.94
CA VAL A 125 -2.72 -3.84 11.22
C VAL A 125 -2.44 -3.83 12.72
N GLN A 126 -2.20 -5.00 13.30
CA GLN A 126 -1.80 -5.14 14.69
C GLN A 126 -0.32 -5.49 14.80
N LEU A 127 0.40 -4.67 15.56
CA LEU A 127 1.79 -4.92 15.94
C LEU A 127 1.83 -5.35 17.40
N THR A 128 2.79 -6.17 17.75
CA THR A 128 2.93 -6.70 19.11
C THR A 128 4.35 -6.46 19.63
N ILE A 129 4.45 -5.92 20.83
CA ILE A 129 5.67 -5.91 21.63
C ILE A 129 5.47 -6.79 22.86
N LYS A 130 6.47 -7.54 23.21
CA LYS A 130 6.43 -8.45 24.35
C LYS A 130 7.79 -8.58 25.02
N GLY A 131 7.80 -9.15 26.20
CA GLY A 131 9.01 -9.39 26.98
C GLY A 131 8.71 -9.69 28.42
N GLU A 132 9.74 -9.65 29.24
CA GLU A 132 9.65 -9.85 30.69
C GLU A 132 10.41 -8.73 31.41
N VAL A 133 9.72 -8.03 32.29
CA VAL A 133 10.33 -7.01 33.15
C VAL A 133 10.85 -7.69 34.40
N VAL A 134 12.14 -7.56 34.68
CA VAL A 134 12.82 -8.12 35.86
C VAL A 134 13.34 -6.99 36.76
N GLU A 135 13.48 -7.27 38.05
CA GLU A 135 14.05 -6.34 39.05
C GLU A 135 15.56 -6.17 38.91
#